data_2893b8a98d9ad5a12cdf285a5ab3df49
#
_entry.id   2893b8a98d9ad5a12cdf285a5ab3df49
#
_cell.length_a   1.000
_cell.length_b   1.000
_cell.length_c   1.000
_cell.angle_alpha   90.00
_cell.angle_beta   90.00
_cell.angle_gamma   90.00
#
_symmetry.space_group_name_H-M   'P 1'
#
loop_
_entity.id
_entity.type
_entity.pdbx_description
1 polymer ?
#
loop_
_entity_poly.entity_id
_entity_poly.type
_entity_poly.pdbx_seq_one_letter_code
_entity_poly.pdbx_strand_id
1 'polypeptide(L)'
;AVIALCGGDMAAKLGGAPVPLWQSIAVESGQVLELGSALTGARTYLAIAGSIDTPPFLGSRSTFVLGDCGGLNGAPLEVGGEIPVGEGQGVPGRKIKQSCRPAVSENHRWQIEVCAGPNDDWIDAAGQQRFLKSEWKLSPKSNRVGFRLEGPEWTFTEKATNKAPEN
;
A
#
# COMPACT_ATOMS: atom_id res chain seq x y z
N ALA A 1 -4.30 10.07 -22.49
CA ALA A 1 -4.89 9.53 -21.24
C ALA A 1 -4.90 10.59 -20.15
N VAL A 2 -5.59 10.31 -19.06
CA VAL A 2 -5.55 11.14 -17.84
C VAL A 2 -5.17 10.24 -16.66
N ILE A 3 -4.21 10.68 -15.87
CA ILE A 3 -3.75 9.96 -14.68
C ILE A 3 -3.79 10.86 -13.45
N ALA A 4 -3.71 10.26 -12.27
CA ALA A 4 -3.48 10.97 -11.01
C ALA A 4 -2.62 10.13 -10.08
N LEU A 5 -1.74 10.77 -9.32
CA LEU A 5 -0.93 10.16 -8.29
C LEU A 5 -1.40 10.60 -6.91
N CYS A 6 -1.42 9.68 -5.96
CA CYS A 6 -1.69 9.99 -4.55
C CYS A 6 -0.92 9.05 -3.62
N GLY A 7 -0.88 9.38 -2.34
CA GLY A 7 -0.11 8.63 -1.32
C GLY A 7 1.22 9.27 -1.02
N GLY A 8 2.29 8.47 -0.91
CA GLY A 8 3.64 8.95 -0.66
C GLY A 8 4.23 9.73 -1.83
N ASP A 9 5.12 10.66 -1.53
CA ASP A 9 5.86 11.39 -2.56
C ASP A 9 7.07 10.57 -3.00
N MET A 10 7.08 10.22 -4.27
CA MET A 10 8.17 9.50 -4.95
C MET A 10 8.90 10.38 -5.96
N ALA A 11 8.87 11.70 -5.80
CA ALA A 11 9.47 12.65 -6.74
C ALA A 11 9.09 12.36 -8.21
N ALA A 12 7.81 12.09 -8.45
CA ALA A 12 7.30 11.67 -9.75
C ALA A 12 7.56 12.71 -10.84
N LYS A 13 7.92 12.24 -12.04
CA LYS A 13 8.12 13.08 -13.24
C LYS A 13 7.39 12.47 -14.43
N LEU A 14 6.79 13.32 -15.25
CA LEU A 14 6.20 12.95 -16.54
C LEU A 14 6.93 13.69 -17.66
N GLY A 15 7.59 12.94 -18.54
CA GLY A 15 8.43 13.55 -19.59
C GLY A 15 9.52 14.47 -19.03
N GLY A 16 10.08 14.16 -17.86
CA GLY A 16 11.08 14.96 -17.15
C GLY A 16 10.53 16.09 -16.27
N ALA A 17 9.26 16.48 -16.41
CA ALA A 17 8.64 17.54 -15.61
C ALA A 17 8.03 16.96 -14.30
N PRO A 18 8.16 17.66 -13.13
CA PRO A 18 7.55 17.20 -11.89
C PRO A 18 6.03 17.04 -11.98
N VAL A 19 5.52 15.97 -11.38
CA VAL A 19 4.09 15.65 -11.33
C VAL A 19 3.53 16.00 -9.96
N PRO A 20 2.48 16.84 -9.88
CA PRO A 20 1.84 17.14 -8.62
C PRO A 20 1.03 15.92 -8.12
N LEU A 21 1.16 15.60 -6.84
CA LEU A 21 0.25 14.66 -6.17
C LEU A 21 -1.14 15.26 -5.99
N TRP A 22 -2.16 14.38 -5.90
CA TRP A 22 -3.56 14.74 -5.62
C TRP A 22 -4.21 15.61 -6.70
N GLN A 23 -3.67 15.54 -7.90
CA GLN A 23 -4.18 16.26 -9.06
C GLN A 23 -4.17 15.35 -10.28
N SER A 24 -5.23 15.43 -11.10
CA SER A 24 -5.27 14.77 -12.40
C SER A 24 -4.48 15.56 -13.44
N ILE A 25 -3.74 14.85 -14.28
CA ILE A 25 -2.91 15.40 -15.35
C ILE A 25 -3.18 14.67 -16.66
N ALA A 26 -3.05 15.38 -17.77
CA ALA A 26 -3.07 14.77 -19.10
C ALA A 26 -1.74 14.04 -19.36
N VAL A 27 -1.84 12.93 -20.06
CA VAL A 27 -0.66 12.14 -20.54
C VAL A 27 -0.83 11.93 -22.02
N GLU A 28 0.20 12.26 -22.76
CA GLU A 28 0.28 12.05 -24.21
C GLU A 28 0.92 10.69 -24.53
N SER A 29 0.69 10.22 -25.75
CA SER A 29 1.33 8.98 -26.22
C SER A 29 2.85 9.13 -26.24
N GLY A 30 3.55 8.11 -25.75
CA GLY A 30 5.01 8.08 -25.71
C GLY A 30 5.62 8.80 -24.49
N GLN A 31 4.85 9.48 -23.66
CA GLN A 31 5.39 10.05 -22.42
C GLN A 31 5.73 8.98 -21.39
N VAL A 32 6.82 9.19 -20.68
CA VAL A 32 7.31 8.31 -19.60
C VAL A 32 6.99 8.93 -18.25
N LEU A 33 6.30 8.17 -17.41
CA LEU A 33 6.11 8.49 -15.99
C LEU A 33 7.23 7.80 -15.19
N GLU A 34 8.05 8.61 -14.54
CA GLU A 34 9.14 8.14 -13.70
C GLU A 34 8.76 8.31 -12.22
N LEU A 35 8.99 7.29 -11.42
CA LEU A 35 8.85 7.34 -9.96
C LEU A 35 10.24 7.10 -9.35
N GLY A 36 10.67 8.02 -8.50
CA GLY A 36 11.93 7.92 -7.77
C GLY A 36 11.79 7.21 -6.42
N SER A 37 12.76 7.42 -5.56
CA SER A 37 12.70 6.95 -4.17
C SER A 37 11.67 7.74 -3.37
N ALA A 38 11.10 7.11 -2.35
CA ALA A 38 10.15 7.76 -1.47
C ALA A 38 10.82 8.91 -0.67
N LEU A 39 10.31 10.12 -0.84
CA LEU A 39 10.65 11.29 -0.03
C LEU A 39 9.80 11.32 1.22
N THR A 40 8.49 10.99 1.10
CA THR A 40 7.56 10.85 2.22
C THR A 40 6.63 9.67 1.96
N GLY A 41 6.14 9.05 3.05
CA GLY A 41 5.27 7.89 2.95
C GLY A 41 6.00 6.63 2.46
N ALA A 42 5.24 5.61 2.10
CA ALA A 42 5.79 4.30 1.71
C ALA A 42 5.23 3.77 0.39
N ARG A 43 4.15 4.33 -0.12
CA ARG A 43 3.46 3.87 -1.33
C ARG A 43 2.82 5.03 -2.07
N THR A 44 2.97 5.01 -3.39
CA THR A 44 2.24 5.88 -4.30
C THR A 44 1.23 5.05 -5.09
N TYR A 45 0.06 5.61 -5.27
CA TYR A 45 -1.01 5.00 -6.04
C TYR A 45 -1.20 5.78 -7.34
N LEU A 46 -1.22 5.05 -8.45
CA LEU A 46 -1.50 5.58 -9.78
C LEU A 46 -2.96 5.25 -10.15
N ALA A 47 -3.76 6.27 -10.37
CA ALA A 47 -5.08 6.15 -10.96
C ALA A 47 -5.02 6.51 -12.44
N ILE A 48 -5.72 5.75 -13.28
CA ILE A 48 -5.77 5.93 -14.73
C ILE A 48 -7.24 6.03 -15.14
N ALA A 49 -7.60 7.03 -15.95
CA ALA A 49 -8.92 7.12 -16.53
C ALA A 49 -9.18 5.92 -17.46
N GLY A 50 -10.32 5.27 -17.29
CA GLY A 50 -10.62 3.98 -17.94
C GLY A 50 -10.29 2.77 -17.08
N SER A 51 -9.56 2.95 -15.98
CA SER A 51 -9.13 1.87 -15.07
C SER A 51 -8.17 0.87 -15.74
N ILE A 52 -7.57 0.00 -14.95
CA ILE A 52 -6.81 -1.16 -15.45
C ILE A 52 -7.81 -2.21 -15.89
N ASP A 53 -7.70 -2.68 -17.15
CA ASP A 53 -8.65 -3.60 -17.78
C ASP A 53 -8.17 -5.04 -17.77
N THR A 54 -7.95 -5.56 -16.57
CA THR A 54 -7.69 -6.99 -16.35
C THR A 54 -9.00 -7.75 -16.12
N PRO A 55 -9.09 -9.05 -16.43
CA PRO A 55 -10.26 -9.86 -16.14
C PRO A 55 -10.62 -9.83 -14.66
N PRO A 56 -11.89 -9.63 -14.28
CA PRO A 56 -12.28 -9.67 -12.88
C PRO A 56 -12.18 -11.10 -12.34
N PHE A 57 -11.60 -11.27 -11.16
CA PHE A 57 -11.57 -12.51 -10.39
C PHE A 57 -12.31 -12.27 -9.07
N LEU A 58 -13.34 -13.05 -8.78
CA LEU A 58 -14.24 -12.89 -7.62
C LEU A 58 -14.74 -11.42 -7.44
N GLY A 59 -15.07 -10.76 -8.56
CA GLY A 59 -15.55 -9.38 -8.56
C GLY A 59 -14.46 -8.30 -8.38
N SER A 60 -13.18 -8.65 -8.35
CA SER A 60 -12.05 -7.73 -8.22
C SER A 60 -11.08 -7.84 -9.39
N ARG A 61 -10.47 -6.71 -9.78
CA ARG A 61 -9.36 -6.67 -10.75
C ARG A 61 -7.98 -6.63 -10.07
N SER A 62 -7.93 -6.79 -8.75
CA SER A 62 -6.67 -6.80 -7.98
C SER A 62 -5.93 -8.11 -8.13
N THR A 63 -4.60 -8.04 -8.09
CA THR A 63 -3.74 -9.23 -8.05
C THR A 63 -3.60 -9.73 -6.61
N PHE A 64 -3.79 -11.02 -6.41
CA PHE A 64 -3.46 -11.71 -5.17
C PHE A 64 -2.27 -12.66 -5.40
N VAL A 65 -1.08 -12.12 -5.21
CA VAL A 65 0.20 -12.78 -5.53
C VAL A 65 0.40 -14.10 -4.77
N LEU A 66 -0.06 -14.19 -3.49
CA LEU A 66 0.08 -15.42 -2.70
C LEU A 66 -0.79 -16.58 -3.21
N GLY A 67 -1.83 -16.28 -3.96
CA GLY A 67 -2.74 -17.27 -4.52
C GLY A 67 -2.63 -17.38 -6.04
N ASP A 68 -1.65 -16.74 -6.67
CA ASP A 68 -1.40 -16.73 -8.12
C ASP A 68 -2.68 -16.45 -8.93
N CYS A 69 -3.51 -15.49 -8.47
CA CYS A 69 -4.80 -15.20 -9.08
C CYS A 69 -5.15 -13.72 -9.16
N GLY A 70 -6.07 -13.39 -10.05
CA GLY A 70 -6.54 -12.03 -10.30
C GLY A 70 -5.52 -11.12 -10.98
N GLY A 71 -5.92 -9.89 -11.25
CA GLY A 71 -5.08 -8.87 -11.85
C GLY A 71 -4.45 -9.31 -13.18
N LEU A 72 -3.17 -9.01 -13.35
CA LEU A 72 -2.39 -9.41 -14.51
C LEU A 72 -1.72 -10.77 -14.22
N ASN A 73 -2.39 -11.86 -14.63
CA ASN A 73 -1.91 -13.25 -14.51
C ASN A 73 -1.53 -13.71 -13.09
N GLY A 74 -2.11 -13.11 -12.04
CA GLY A 74 -1.82 -13.48 -10.66
C GLY A 74 -0.43 -13.08 -10.14
N ALA A 75 0.40 -12.45 -10.97
CA ALA A 75 1.79 -12.15 -10.68
C ALA A 75 2.04 -10.64 -10.44
N PRO A 76 3.15 -10.27 -9.79
CA PRO A 76 3.63 -8.89 -9.78
C PRO A 76 3.91 -8.39 -11.21
N LEU A 77 3.93 -7.06 -11.37
CA LEU A 77 4.34 -6.45 -12.65
C LEU A 77 5.82 -6.73 -12.90
N GLU A 78 6.13 -7.12 -14.15
CA GLU A 78 7.49 -7.39 -14.60
C GLU A 78 8.00 -6.29 -15.52
N VAL A 79 9.32 -6.19 -15.63
CA VAL A 79 9.98 -5.25 -16.55
C VAL A 79 9.60 -5.59 -18.00
N GLY A 80 9.14 -4.58 -18.74
CA GLY A 80 8.67 -4.76 -20.12
C GLY A 80 7.24 -5.29 -20.23
N GLY A 81 6.56 -5.54 -19.09
CA GLY A 81 5.15 -5.93 -19.09
C GLY A 81 4.24 -4.82 -19.57
N GLU A 82 3.15 -5.18 -20.22
CA GLU A 82 2.11 -4.27 -20.68
C GLU A 82 0.89 -4.37 -19.77
N ILE A 83 0.30 -3.22 -19.42
CA ILE A 83 -0.90 -3.15 -18.59
C ILE A 83 -2.04 -2.65 -19.47
N PRO A 84 -3.09 -3.46 -19.71
CA PRO A 84 -4.23 -3.01 -20.46
C PRO A 84 -5.01 -1.95 -19.68
N VAL A 85 -5.40 -0.90 -20.38
CA VAL A 85 -6.20 0.20 -19.83
C VAL A 85 -7.52 0.28 -20.60
N GLY A 86 -8.63 0.31 -19.87
CA GLY A 86 -9.95 0.43 -20.46
C GLY A 86 -10.22 1.81 -21.04
N GLU A 87 -11.29 1.90 -21.82
CA GLU A 87 -11.76 3.19 -22.32
C GLU A 87 -12.31 4.05 -21.17
N GLY A 88 -11.93 5.31 -21.13
CA GLY A 88 -12.40 6.25 -20.13
C GLY A 88 -11.99 7.68 -20.42
N GLN A 89 -12.87 8.59 -20.07
CA GLN A 89 -12.60 10.02 -20.17
C GLN A 89 -12.26 10.56 -18.79
N GLY A 90 -11.11 11.20 -18.67
CA GLY A 90 -10.69 11.94 -17.50
C GLY A 90 -10.68 13.44 -17.77
N VAL A 91 -10.83 14.24 -16.72
CA VAL A 91 -10.71 15.70 -16.80
C VAL A 91 -9.38 16.07 -16.13
N PRO A 92 -8.40 16.60 -16.89
CA PRO A 92 -7.16 17.08 -16.31
C PRO A 92 -7.39 18.32 -15.42
N GLY A 93 -6.47 18.56 -14.48
CA GLY A 93 -6.50 19.74 -13.62
C GLY A 93 -7.41 19.64 -12.39
N ARG A 94 -8.17 18.56 -12.20
CA ARG A 94 -8.95 18.35 -10.99
C ARG A 94 -8.03 18.10 -9.79
N LYS A 95 -8.33 18.76 -8.67
CA LYS A 95 -7.55 18.65 -7.43
C LYS A 95 -8.42 18.16 -6.28
N ILE A 96 -7.85 17.31 -5.44
CA ILE A 96 -8.48 16.94 -4.18
C ILE A 96 -8.20 18.06 -3.16
N LYS A 97 -9.24 18.50 -2.44
CA LYS A 97 -9.11 19.50 -1.37
C LYS A 97 -8.13 19.01 -0.31
N GLN A 98 -7.33 19.92 0.27
CA GLN A 98 -6.34 19.58 1.30
C GLN A 98 -6.97 18.88 2.51
N SER A 99 -8.17 19.29 2.91
CA SER A 99 -8.91 18.69 4.02
C SER A 99 -9.34 17.22 3.78
N CYS A 100 -9.31 16.76 2.54
CA CYS A 100 -9.64 15.38 2.16
C CYS A 100 -8.38 14.51 1.93
N ARG A 101 -7.18 15.07 2.12
CA ARG A 101 -5.95 14.32 1.98
C ARG A 101 -5.54 13.73 3.32
N PRO A 102 -5.13 12.46 3.40
CA PRO A 102 -4.59 11.91 4.63
C PRO A 102 -3.33 12.69 5.04
N ALA A 103 -3.16 12.91 6.33
CA ALA A 103 -1.93 13.46 6.85
C ALA A 103 -0.80 12.45 6.67
N VAL A 104 0.27 12.86 5.97
CA VAL A 104 1.50 12.09 5.86
C VAL A 104 2.53 12.76 6.76
N SER A 105 3.17 11.99 7.62
CA SER A 105 4.19 12.52 8.54
C SER A 105 5.41 13.01 7.75
N GLU A 106 5.82 14.25 7.98
CA GLU A 106 7.01 14.86 7.39
C GLU A 106 8.28 14.59 8.23
N ASN A 107 8.09 14.22 9.51
CA ASN A 107 9.19 13.97 10.45
C ASN A 107 9.47 12.47 10.68
N HIS A 108 8.92 11.61 9.85
CA HIS A 108 9.02 10.15 9.95
C HIS A 108 8.52 9.56 11.29
N ARG A 109 7.61 10.27 11.96
CA ARG A 109 6.94 9.79 13.17
C ARG A 109 5.46 9.67 12.93
N TRP A 110 4.89 8.54 13.30
CA TRP A 110 3.46 8.27 13.18
C TRP A 110 2.90 7.88 14.53
N GLN A 111 1.75 8.42 14.86
CA GLN A 111 0.90 7.91 15.93
C GLN A 111 -0.18 7.07 15.28
N ILE A 112 -0.19 5.78 15.59
CA ILE A 112 -1.13 4.82 15.02
C ILE A 112 -2.07 4.37 16.12
N GLU A 113 -3.36 4.58 15.92
CA GLU A 113 -4.38 4.01 16.78
C GLU A 113 -4.59 2.54 16.42
N VAL A 114 -4.59 1.69 17.43
CA VAL A 114 -4.77 0.25 17.27
C VAL A 114 -5.92 -0.24 18.14
N CYS A 115 -6.61 -1.28 17.70
CA CYS A 115 -7.58 -2.00 18.49
C CYS A 115 -7.14 -3.46 18.67
N ALA A 116 -7.60 -4.08 19.74
CA ALA A 116 -7.35 -5.49 19.99
C ALA A 116 -7.93 -6.35 18.86
N GLY A 117 -7.19 -7.37 18.48
CA GLY A 117 -7.62 -8.34 17.46
C GLY A 117 -8.42 -9.49 18.05
N PRO A 118 -8.91 -10.42 17.24
CA PRO A 118 -9.76 -11.54 17.70
C PRO A 118 -9.03 -12.54 18.61
N ASN A 119 -7.69 -12.49 18.66
CA ASN A 119 -6.86 -13.35 19.50
C ASN A 119 -6.09 -12.54 20.57
N ASP A 120 -6.63 -11.42 21.00
CA ASP A 120 -5.99 -10.56 22.02
C ASP A 120 -5.84 -11.28 23.37
N ASP A 121 -6.72 -12.22 23.66
CA ASP A 121 -6.67 -13.09 24.84
C ASP A 121 -5.55 -14.15 24.83
N TRP A 122 -4.81 -14.25 23.73
CA TRP A 122 -3.62 -15.09 23.62
C TRP A 122 -2.37 -14.40 24.17
N ILE A 123 -2.38 -13.08 24.23
CA ILE A 123 -1.26 -12.27 24.72
C ILE A 123 -1.58 -11.86 26.16
N ASP A 124 -0.66 -12.12 27.06
CA ASP A 124 -0.83 -11.71 28.45
C ASP A 124 -0.67 -10.19 28.65
N ALA A 125 -1.02 -9.70 29.82
CA ALA A 125 -0.97 -8.26 30.13
C ALA A 125 0.47 -7.68 29.99
N ALA A 126 1.49 -8.45 30.26
CA ALA A 126 2.88 -8.04 30.11
C ALA A 126 3.25 -7.92 28.62
N GLY A 127 2.81 -8.86 27.79
CA GLY A 127 2.96 -8.82 26.34
C GLY A 127 2.27 -7.62 25.70
N GLN A 128 1.04 -7.33 26.13
CA GLN A 128 0.30 -6.15 25.64
C GLN A 128 1.01 -4.84 26.01
N GLN A 129 1.48 -4.71 27.25
CA GLN A 129 2.25 -3.53 27.66
C GLN A 129 3.56 -3.40 26.90
N ARG A 130 4.24 -4.53 26.66
CA ARG A 130 5.49 -4.57 25.89
C ARG A 130 5.26 -4.12 24.45
N PHE A 131 4.18 -4.55 23.83
CA PHE A 131 3.83 -4.10 22.48
C PHE A 131 3.71 -2.58 22.39
N LEU A 132 3.01 -1.95 23.34
CA LEU A 132 2.75 -0.51 23.33
C LEU A 132 3.97 0.35 23.75
N LYS A 133 4.91 -0.21 24.51
CA LYS A 133 6.01 0.56 25.13
C LYS A 133 7.37 0.30 24.48
N SER A 134 7.52 -0.75 23.69
CA SER A 134 8.79 -1.13 23.07
C SER A 134 8.94 -0.53 21.69
N GLU A 135 10.17 -0.44 21.24
CA GLU A 135 10.50 -0.13 19.85
C GLU A 135 10.42 -1.40 19.00
N TRP A 136 9.79 -1.28 17.85
CA TRP A 136 9.62 -2.36 16.90
C TRP A 136 10.19 -1.96 15.54
N LYS A 137 10.89 -2.88 14.91
CA LYS A 137 11.40 -2.72 13.55
C LYS A 137 10.44 -3.40 12.58
N LEU A 138 10.11 -2.72 11.50
CA LEU A 138 9.32 -3.32 10.42
C LEU A 138 10.20 -4.28 9.62
N SER A 139 9.80 -5.55 9.56
CA SER A 139 10.51 -6.57 8.79
C SER A 139 10.38 -6.32 7.28
N PRO A 140 11.42 -6.55 6.48
CA PRO A 140 11.34 -6.53 5.02
C PRO A 140 10.32 -7.52 4.42
N LYS A 141 9.92 -8.54 5.19
CA LYS A 141 8.89 -9.51 4.80
C LYS A 141 7.46 -9.00 4.99
N SER A 142 7.29 -7.73 5.36
CA SER A 142 5.99 -7.08 5.49
C SER A 142 5.38 -6.77 4.12
N ASN A 143 4.05 -6.88 4.02
CA ASN A 143 3.31 -6.51 2.81
C ASN A 143 1.94 -5.92 3.18
N ARG A 144 1.04 -5.73 2.19
CA ARG A 144 -0.29 -5.17 2.45
C ARG A 144 -1.25 -6.12 3.17
N VAL A 145 -0.95 -7.39 3.25
CA VAL A 145 -1.74 -8.38 4.00
C VAL A 145 -1.44 -8.25 5.50
N GLY A 146 -0.18 -8.00 5.86
CA GLY A 146 0.21 -7.79 7.24
C GLY A 146 1.63 -7.27 7.38
N PHE A 147 1.84 -6.51 8.43
CA PHE A 147 3.17 -6.05 8.83
C PHE A 147 3.75 -6.99 9.88
N ARG A 148 4.97 -7.43 9.64
CA ARG A 148 5.74 -8.22 10.60
C ARG A 148 6.68 -7.30 11.36
N LEU A 149 6.58 -7.37 12.68
CA LEU A 149 7.39 -6.55 13.57
C LEU A 149 8.47 -7.44 14.21
N GLU A 150 9.69 -6.94 14.20
CA GLU A 150 10.85 -7.52 14.86
C GLU A 150 11.15 -6.69 16.11
N GLY A 151 11.24 -7.33 17.27
CA GLY A 151 11.44 -6.64 18.55
C GLY A 151 11.51 -7.61 19.71
N PRO A 152 11.16 -7.19 20.93
CA PRO A 152 11.19 -8.03 22.11
C PRO A 152 10.31 -9.27 21.97
N GLU A 153 10.66 -10.33 22.66
CA GLU A 153 9.84 -11.54 22.71
C GLU A 153 8.46 -11.27 23.31
N TRP A 154 7.46 -11.89 22.70
CA TRP A 154 6.10 -11.87 23.19
C TRP A 154 5.92 -12.82 24.38
N THR A 155 5.08 -12.43 25.30
CA THR A 155 4.61 -13.32 26.36
C THR A 155 3.13 -13.65 26.14
N PHE A 156 2.80 -14.92 26.33
CA PHE A 156 1.50 -15.48 25.97
C PHE A 156 0.79 -16.06 27.18
N THR A 157 -0.53 -16.11 27.12
CA THR A 157 -1.36 -16.80 28.09
C THR A 157 -1.26 -18.33 27.91
N GLU A 158 -1.65 -19.10 28.92
CA GLU A 158 -1.74 -20.57 28.83
C GLU A 158 -2.65 -21.02 27.68
N LYS A 159 -3.65 -20.23 27.32
CA LYS A 159 -4.54 -20.49 26.19
C LYS A 159 -3.77 -20.57 24.85
N ALA A 160 -2.76 -19.75 24.67
CA ALA A 160 -1.94 -19.76 23.47
C ALA A 160 -0.91 -20.91 23.47
N THR A 161 -0.33 -21.22 24.63
CA THR A 161 0.71 -22.26 24.77
C THR A 161 0.13 -23.66 24.67
N ASN A 162 -1.13 -23.88 25.04
CA ASN A 162 -1.80 -25.18 24.95
C ASN A 162 -2.36 -25.51 23.56
N LYS A 163 -2.36 -24.57 22.63
CA LYS A 163 -2.60 -24.79 21.20
C LYS A 163 -1.25 -24.87 20.48
N ALA A 164 -0.58 -26.01 20.61
CA ALA A 164 0.54 -26.30 19.73
C ALA A 164 0.07 -26.21 18.27
N PRO A 165 0.83 -25.59 17.36
CA PRO A 165 0.47 -25.62 15.95
C PRO A 165 0.46 -27.09 15.53
N GLU A 166 -0.68 -27.59 15.13
CA GLU A 166 -0.76 -28.81 14.35
C GLU A 166 0.01 -28.55 13.06
N ASN A 167 1.01 -29.37 12.81
CA ASN A 167 1.86 -29.34 11.63
C ASN A 167 1.07 -29.53 10.33
#